data_67fe080ad4ae06556fed6a1058ef4263
#
_entry.id   67fe080ad4ae06556fed6a1058ef4263
#
_cell.length_a   1.000
_cell.length_b   1.000
_cell.length_c   1.000
_cell.angle_alpha   90.00
_cell.angle_beta   90.00
_cell.angle_gamma   90.00
#
_symmetry.space_group_name_H-M   'P 1'
#
loop_
_entity.id
_entity.type
_entity.pdbx_description
1 polymer ?
#
loop_
_entity_poly.entity_id
_entity_poly.type
_entity_poly.pdbx_seq_one_letter_code
_entity_poly.pdbx_strand_id
1 'polypeptide(L)'
;KLFKNKDGLLGSAFDADSDGIEGKYYVWSDKELREVLGVDYDLFAKHFDISENGNWEGKNILIEKSVKPTKEDSDKLKKIKDKLLIVREKRTRPFFDDKTQIDLNSYWLSTLNFVAEILDREDWKSITEENFKIIKKLTENEIYHCYENKEGIKVFLEDYTYLSQLMINLYETSGKINYLNEAKEIMEKAWDLFYDKKNKILQKNPIVENDLFVPPSDINDHNIPNGNSIFLMNAKKLEVITGEDKWKNICKELSQSFHSFLNLQATQMISYLKNLDLCEESTTFTFFGDFKKLKNIQNYIKGKYLKSSTLIYKNNP
;
A
#
# COMPACT_ATOMS: atom_id res chain seq x y z
N LYS A 1 2.08 4.27 -14.77
CA LYS A 1 3.20 4.41 -15.73
C LYS A 1 4.35 5.24 -15.15
N LEU A 2 4.08 6.31 -14.37
CA LEU A 2 5.11 7.23 -13.85
C LEU A 2 6.04 6.57 -12.83
N PHE A 3 5.51 5.74 -11.94
CA PHE A 3 6.27 5.07 -10.88
C PHE A 3 6.83 3.71 -11.28
N LYS A 4 6.61 3.25 -12.51
CA LYS A 4 7.12 1.95 -12.94
C LYS A 4 8.62 2.03 -13.17
N ASN A 5 9.39 1.19 -12.44
CA ASN A 5 10.83 1.09 -12.58
C ASN A 5 11.23 0.11 -13.71
N LYS A 6 12.55 -0.09 -13.89
CA LYS A 6 13.13 -0.99 -14.90
C LYS A 6 12.72 -2.46 -14.74
N ASP A 7 12.45 -2.90 -13.51
CA ASP A 7 12.08 -4.28 -13.19
C ASP A 7 10.59 -4.55 -13.39
N GLY A 8 9.80 -3.50 -13.65
CA GLY A 8 8.36 -3.58 -13.87
C GLY A 8 7.54 -3.39 -12.60
N LEU A 9 8.18 -3.24 -11.46
CA LEU A 9 7.59 -2.91 -10.16
C LEU A 9 7.49 -1.39 -9.96
N LEU A 10 7.04 -0.95 -8.79
CA LEU A 10 7.03 0.47 -8.45
C LEU A 10 8.37 0.86 -7.83
N GLY A 11 8.94 1.97 -8.30
CA GLY A 11 10.01 2.67 -7.60
C GLY A 11 9.48 3.42 -6.38
N SER A 12 10.40 3.90 -5.55
CA SER A 12 10.09 4.44 -4.22
C SER A 12 9.42 5.80 -4.26
N ALA A 13 10.04 6.79 -4.92
CA ALA A 13 9.60 8.18 -4.86
C ALA A 13 10.12 9.03 -6.02
N PHE A 14 9.51 10.19 -6.19
CA PHE A 14 10.13 11.32 -6.88
C PHE A 14 10.66 12.29 -5.84
N ASP A 15 11.82 12.89 -6.11
CA ASP A 15 12.37 13.97 -5.30
C ASP A 15 11.37 15.15 -5.25
N ALA A 16 11.38 15.89 -4.16
CA ALA A 16 10.65 17.15 -4.05
C ALA A 16 11.27 18.22 -4.96
N ASP A 17 12.59 18.15 -5.17
CA ASP A 17 13.38 19.14 -5.87
C ASP A 17 13.50 18.85 -7.36
N SER A 18 13.62 19.95 -8.11
CA SER A 18 14.04 19.94 -9.50
C SER A 18 15.02 21.10 -9.70
N ASP A 19 16.22 20.80 -10.23
CA ASP A 19 17.34 21.78 -10.33
C ASP A 19 17.67 22.45 -8.97
N GLY A 20 17.58 21.69 -7.86
CA GLY A 20 17.87 22.18 -6.51
C GLY A 20 16.83 23.15 -5.93
N ILE A 21 15.62 23.21 -6.50
CA ILE A 21 14.52 24.05 -6.02
C ILE A 21 13.31 23.20 -5.80
N GLU A 22 12.77 23.22 -4.56
CA GLU A 22 11.57 22.47 -4.18
C GLU A 22 10.35 22.88 -5.02
N GLY A 23 9.63 21.91 -5.50
CA GLY A 23 8.40 22.11 -6.27
C GLY A 23 8.56 22.73 -7.66
N LYS A 24 9.76 23.14 -8.09
CA LYS A 24 10.00 23.88 -9.35
C LYS A 24 9.33 23.24 -10.57
N TYR A 25 9.34 21.91 -10.66
CA TYR A 25 8.71 21.19 -11.76
C TYR A 25 7.20 21.41 -11.83
N TYR A 26 6.53 21.59 -10.69
CA TYR A 26 5.08 21.59 -10.59
C TYR A 26 4.43 22.97 -10.53
N VAL A 27 5.15 23.97 -9.99
CA VAL A 27 4.58 25.31 -9.76
C VAL A 27 4.71 26.23 -10.98
N TRP A 28 3.90 27.29 -11.01
CA TRP A 28 3.81 28.21 -12.14
C TRP A 28 3.84 29.67 -11.67
N SER A 29 4.54 30.55 -12.36
CA SER A 29 4.33 31.98 -12.18
C SER A 29 3.07 32.44 -12.92
N ASP A 30 2.43 33.52 -12.45
CA ASP A 30 1.30 34.11 -13.15
C ASP A 30 1.69 34.56 -14.57
N LYS A 31 2.87 35.17 -14.71
CA LYS A 31 3.42 35.55 -16.01
C LYS A 31 3.53 34.39 -16.98
N GLU A 32 4.08 33.25 -16.53
CA GLU A 32 4.21 32.03 -17.35
C GLU A 32 2.84 31.48 -17.76
N LEU A 33 1.85 31.48 -16.82
CA LEU A 33 0.50 31.05 -17.11
C LEU A 33 -0.15 31.92 -18.19
N ARG A 34 0.00 33.27 -18.11
CA ARG A 34 -0.52 34.20 -19.13
C ARG A 34 0.14 33.98 -20.49
N GLU A 35 1.45 33.80 -20.52
CA GLU A 35 2.20 33.54 -21.76
C GLU A 35 1.77 32.22 -22.42
N VAL A 36 1.59 31.16 -21.62
CA VAL A 36 1.18 29.85 -22.13
C VAL A 36 -0.28 29.83 -22.55
N LEU A 37 -1.18 30.39 -21.75
CA LEU A 37 -2.62 30.27 -21.95
C LEU A 37 -3.21 31.32 -22.89
N GLY A 38 -2.63 32.54 -22.91
CA GLY A 38 -3.15 33.64 -23.71
C GLY A 38 -4.62 33.94 -23.40
N VAL A 39 -5.48 33.86 -24.43
CA VAL A 39 -6.91 34.15 -24.31
C VAL A 39 -7.68 33.18 -23.39
N ASP A 40 -7.13 32.01 -23.12
CA ASP A 40 -7.72 30.99 -22.26
C ASP A 40 -7.43 31.23 -20.76
N TYR A 41 -6.58 32.23 -20.42
CA TYR A 41 -6.17 32.49 -19.03
C TYR A 41 -7.35 32.80 -18.12
N ASP A 42 -8.26 33.67 -18.54
CA ASP A 42 -9.39 34.10 -17.71
C ASP A 42 -10.35 32.94 -17.39
N LEU A 43 -10.59 32.06 -18.39
CA LEU A 43 -11.36 30.84 -18.15
C LEU A 43 -10.65 29.93 -17.14
N PHE A 44 -9.33 29.79 -17.26
CA PHE A 44 -8.55 28.98 -16.33
C PHE A 44 -8.56 29.57 -14.92
N ALA A 45 -8.34 30.89 -14.75
CA ALA A 45 -8.37 31.60 -13.48
C ALA A 45 -9.75 31.58 -12.80
N LYS A 46 -10.83 31.45 -13.57
CA LYS A 46 -12.20 31.25 -13.02
C LYS A 46 -12.30 29.94 -12.26
N HIS A 47 -11.63 28.86 -12.71
CA HIS A 47 -11.75 27.51 -12.18
C HIS A 47 -10.57 27.07 -11.33
N PHE A 48 -9.42 27.76 -11.42
CA PHE A 48 -8.23 27.46 -10.63
C PHE A 48 -7.85 28.62 -9.71
N ASP A 49 -7.36 28.27 -8.51
CA ASP A 49 -6.87 29.24 -7.55
C ASP A 49 -5.46 29.68 -7.95
N ILE A 50 -5.40 30.76 -8.72
CA ILE A 50 -4.15 31.38 -9.20
C ILE A 50 -4.23 32.89 -9.00
N SER A 51 -3.08 33.51 -8.72
CA SER A 51 -2.96 34.94 -8.53
C SER A 51 -1.59 35.46 -9.00
N GLU A 52 -1.50 36.77 -9.19
CA GLU A 52 -0.24 37.43 -9.56
C GLU A 52 0.86 37.21 -8.52
N ASN A 53 0.50 37.23 -7.23
CA ASN A 53 1.45 37.03 -6.12
C ASN A 53 1.70 35.53 -5.84
N GLY A 54 0.95 34.63 -6.48
CA GLY A 54 1.00 33.20 -6.21
C GLY A 54 0.29 32.80 -4.91
N ASN A 55 0.03 31.49 -4.76
CA ASN A 55 -0.54 30.89 -3.55
C ASN A 55 0.49 30.04 -2.78
N TRP A 56 1.72 29.97 -3.27
CA TRP A 56 2.84 29.27 -2.64
C TRP A 56 4.18 29.89 -3.07
N GLU A 57 4.91 30.54 -2.16
CA GLU A 57 6.25 31.13 -2.36
C GLU A 57 6.42 31.97 -3.64
N GLY A 58 5.44 32.83 -3.93
CA GLY A 58 5.45 33.67 -5.12
C GLY A 58 5.17 32.94 -6.44
N LYS A 59 4.73 31.70 -6.36
CA LYS A 59 4.30 30.83 -7.45
C LYS A 59 2.90 30.31 -7.21
N ASN A 60 2.29 29.72 -8.23
CA ASN A 60 0.97 29.11 -8.16
C ASN A 60 1.07 27.58 -8.20
N ILE A 61 0.55 26.91 -7.17
CA ILE A 61 0.10 25.54 -7.27
C ILE A 61 -1.29 25.59 -7.90
N LEU A 62 -1.52 24.78 -8.93
CA LEU A 62 -2.79 24.78 -9.67
C LEU A 62 -3.85 24.01 -8.90
N ILE A 63 -4.59 24.68 -8.02
CA ILE A 63 -5.63 24.10 -7.19
C ILE A 63 -6.99 24.38 -7.83
N GLU A 64 -7.76 23.32 -8.08
CA GLU A 64 -9.10 23.46 -8.68
C GLU A 64 -10.08 24.01 -7.66
N LYS A 65 -10.82 25.07 -8.03
CA LYS A 65 -11.88 25.65 -7.20
C LYS A 65 -13.14 24.79 -7.21
N SER A 66 -13.97 24.94 -6.20
CA SER A 66 -15.26 24.22 -6.10
C SER A 66 -16.31 24.65 -7.15
N VAL A 67 -15.95 25.53 -8.09
CA VAL A 67 -16.84 26.02 -9.15
C VAL A 67 -17.00 24.95 -10.24
N LYS A 68 -18.20 24.36 -10.33
CA LYS A 68 -18.48 23.36 -11.36
C LYS A 68 -18.46 24.01 -12.76
N PRO A 69 -17.64 23.50 -13.69
CA PRO A 69 -17.62 24.00 -15.06
C PRO A 69 -18.91 23.59 -15.81
N THR A 70 -19.30 24.40 -16.78
CA THR A 70 -20.28 23.99 -17.81
C THR A 70 -19.66 22.86 -18.67
N LYS A 71 -20.47 22.17 -19.47
CA LYS A 71 -19.94 21.14 -20.37
C LYS A 71 -18.92 21.73 -21.36
N GLU A 72 -19.22 22.91 -21.92
CA GLU A 72 -18.32 23.62 -22.84
C GLU A 72 -17.03 24.05 -22.14
N ASP A 73 -17.10 24.63 -20.94
CA ASP A 73 -15.92 25.00 -20.12
C ASP A 73 -15.08 23.76 -19.81
N SER A 74 -15.71 22.62 -19.49
CA SER A 74 -15.01 21.36 -19.18
C SER A 74 -14.15 20.88 -20.33
N ASP A 75 -14.67 20.92 -21.57
CA ASP A 75 -13.93 20.51 -22.78
C ASP A 75 -12.77 21.48 -23.07
N LYS A 76 -12.97 22.78 -22.86
CA LYS A 76 -11.90 23.79 -22.97
C LYS A 76 -10.83 23.59 -21.89
N LEU A 77 -11.22 23.41 -20.62
CA LEU A 77 -10.31 23.17 -19.52
C LEU A 77 -9.46 21.92 -19.71
N LYS A 78 -10.01 20.86 -20.30
CA LYS A 78 -9.24 19.68 -20.66
C LYS A 78 -8.10 20.03 -21.62
N LYS A 79 -8.38 20.77 -22.71
CA LYS A 79 -7.36 21.20 -23.65
C LYS A 79 -6.29 22.12 -23.00
N ILE A 80 -6.72 23.00 -22.11
CA ILE A 80 -5.84 23.87 -21.32
C ILE A 80 -4.90 23.05 -20.44
N LYS A 81 -5.44 22.06 -19.70
CA LYS A 81 -4.64 21.15 -18.86
C LYS A 81 -3.62 20.37 -19.70
N ASP A 82 -4.02 19.86 -20.88
CA ASP A 82 -3.12 19.16 -21.79
C ASP A 82 -1.99 20.09 -22.31
N LYS A 83 -2.30 21.34 -22.63
CA LYS A 83 -1.32 22.34 -23.05
C LYS A 83 -0.31 22.64 -21.95
N LEU A 84 -0.77 22.86 -20.70
CA LEU A 84 0.09 23.07 -19.56
C LEU A 84 0.95 21.84 -19.27
N LEU A 85 0.39 20.63 -19.40
CA LEU A 85 1.16 19.40 -19.23
C LEU A 85 2.32 19.29 -20.22
N ILE A 86 2.07 19.59 -21.50
CA ILE A 86 3.12 19.58 -22.55
C ILE A 86 4.25 20.58 -22.23
N VAL A 87 3.90 21.76 -21.71
CA VAL A 87 4.90 22.76 -21.32
C VAL A 87 5.68 22.29 -20.09
N ARG A 88 5.00 21.75 -19.08
CA ARG A 88 5.63 21.23 -17.87
C ARG A 88 6.60 20.08 -18.18
N GLU A 89 6.24 19.19 -19.08
CA GLU A 89 7.08 18.05 -19.46
C GLU A 89 8.41 18.42 -20.14
N LYS A 90 8.57 19.67 -20.57
CA LYS A 90 9.85 20.19 -21.06
C LYS A 90 10.80 20.64 -19.97
N ARG A 91 10.31 20.76 -18.73
CA ARG A 91 11.13 21.13 -17.57
C ARG A 91 11.96 19.94 -17.11
N THR A 92 13.05 20.21 -16.40
CA THR A 92 13.83 19.17 -15.70
C THR A 92 12.92 18.45 -14.71
N ARG A 93 12.77 17.14 -14.89
CA ARG A 93 11.96 16.32 -13.97
C ARG A 93 12.70 16.13 -12.64
N PRO A 94 11.97 16.02 -11.52
CA PRO A 94 12.55 15.56 -10.26
C PRO A 94 13.22 14.19 -10.44
N PHE A 95 14.26 13.95 -9.64
CA PHE A 95 14.91 12.64 -9.62
C PHE A 95 13.91 11.56 -9.24
N PHE A 96 13.95 10.45 -9.97
CA PHE A 96 13.13 9.27 -9.67
C PHE A 96 13.99 8.25 -8.95
N ASP A 97 13.68 7.99 -7.67
CA ASP A 97 14.25 6.89 -6.91
C ASP A 97 13.57 5.58 -7.36
N ASP A 98 14.23 4.86 -8.24
CA ASP A 98 13.71 3.66 -8.88
C ASP A 98 13.93 2.37 -8.08
N LYS A 99 14.39 2.48 -6.82
CA LYS A 99 14.58 1.33 -5.94
C LYS A 99 13.30 0.53 -5.75
N THR A 100 13.43 -0.79 -5.79
CA THR A 100 12.34 -1.72 -5.47
C THR A 100 12.32 -2.00 -3.98
N GLN A 101 11.36 -1.43 -3.25
CA GLN A 101 11.12 -1.74 -1.84
C GLN A 101 10.03 -2.82 -1.74
N ILE A 102 10.32 -3.90 -0.99
CA ILE A 102 9.45 -5.08 -0.91
C ILE A 102 8.16 -4.77 -0.15
N ASP A 103 8.24 -4.04 0.95
CA ASP A 103 7.09 -3.62 1.74
C ASP A 103 6.07 -2.84 0.89
N LEU A 104 6.50 -1.74 0.25
CA LEU A 104 5.62 -0.88 -0.55
C LEU A 104 5.03 -1.60 -1.76
N ASN A 105 5.84 -2.41 -2.46
CA ASN A 105 5.34 -3.17 -3.61
C ASN A 105 4.36 -4.27 -3.18
N SER A 106 4.62 -4.95 -2.07
CA SER A 106 3.71 -5.96 -1.52
C SER A 106 2.39 -5.34 -1.06
N TYR A 107 2.44 -4.19 -0.38
CA TYR A 107 1.24 -3.44 0.04
C TYR A 107 0.42 -2.95 -1.15
N TRP A 108 1.10 -2.38 -2.16
CA TRP A 108 0.44 -1.96 -3.38
C TRP A 108 -0.25 -3.11 -4.11
N LEU A 109 0.45 -4.25 -4.32
CA LEU A 109 -0.13 -5.41 -4.99
C LEU A 109 -1.27 -6.04 -4.21
N SER A 110 -1.17 -6.09 -2.88
CA SER A 110 -2.25 -6.54 -2.00
C SER A 110 -3.51 -5.69 -2.18
N THR A 111 -3.35 -4.36 -2.21
CA THR A 111 -4.45 -3.42 -2.44
C THR A 111 -5.00 -3.54 -3.87
N LEU A 112 -4.12 -3.65 -4.88
CA LEU A 112 -4.53 -3.80 -6.28
C LEU A 112 -5.33 -5.10 -6.48
N ASN A 113 -4.88 -6.21 -5.90
CA ASN A 113 -5.60 -7.49 -5.93
C ASN A 113 -7.01 -7.38 -5.34
N PHE A 114 -7.11 -6.76 -4.17
CA PHE A 114 -8.40 -6.55 -3.50
C PHE A 114 -9.36 -5.71 -4.32
N VAL A 115 -8.89 -4.56 -4.85
CA VAL A 115 -9.74 -3.66 -5.65
C VAL A 115 -10.09 -4.28 -7.00
N ALA A 116 -9.16 -5.01 -7.63
CA ALA A 116 -9.41 -5.73 -8.88
C ALA A 116 -10.54 -6.76 -8.76
N GLU A 117 -10.59 -7.44 -7.61
CA GLU A 117 -11.67 -8.41 -7.34
C GLU A 117 -13.02 -7.71 -7.12
N ILE A 118 -13.07 -6.59 -6.39
CA ILE A 118 -14.33 -5.86 -6.13
C ILE A 118 -14.88 -5.23 -7.41
N LEU A 119 -14.00 -4.66 -8.25
CA LEU A 119 -14.39 -3.95 -9.47
C LEU A 119 -14.41 -4.85 -10.71
N ASP A 120 -14.17 -6.16 -10.55
CA ASP A 120 -14.08 -7.16 -11.63
C ASP A 120 -13.15 -6.72 -12.77
N ARG A 121 -11.95 -6.24 -12.41
CA ARG A 121 -10.91 -5.73 -13.32
C ARG A 121 -9.87 -6.80 -13.61
N GLU A 122 -10.11 -7.62 -14.65
CA GLU A 122 -9.18 -8.69 -15.05
C GLU A 122 -7.79 -8.16 -15.49
N ASP A 123 -7.73 -6.96 -16.07
CA ASP A 123 -6.47 -6.30 -16.41
C ASP A 123 -5.62 -6.00 -15.15
N TRP A 124 -6.23 -5.63 -14.04
CA TRP A 124 -5.53 -5.39 -12.78
C TRP A 124 -5.13 -6.70 -12.08
N LYS A 125 -5.93 -7.75 -12.20
CA LYS A 125 -5.55 -9.09 -11.71
C LYS A 125 -4.31 -9.60 -12.42
N SER A 126 -4.24 -9.44 -13.76
CA SER A 126 -3.06 -9.81 -14.55
C SER A 126 -1.82 -9.02 -14.10
N ILE A 127 -1.95 -7.71 -13.87
CA ILE A 127 -0.85 -6.89 -13.34
C ILE A 127 -0.39 -7.43 -11.98
N THR A 128 -1.31 -7.78 -11.09
CA THR A 128 -0.96 -8.36 -9.78
C THR A 128 -0.19 -9.67 -9.92
N GLU A 129 -0.67 -10.58 -10.76
CA GLU A 129 -0.01 -11.88 -10.95
C GLU A 129 1.39 -11.74 -11.59
N GLU A 130 1.55 -10.88 -12.58
CA GLU A 130 2.83 -10.63 -13.24
C GLU A 130 3.85 -10.03 -12.28
N ASN A 131 3.47 -9.00 -11.54
CA ASN A 131 4.36 -8.34 -10.59
C ASN A 131 4.66 -9.22 -9.37
N PHE A 132 3.69 -10.02 -8.91
CA PHE A 132 3.94 -10.99 -7.85
C PHE A 132 5.00 -12.03 -8.22
N LYS A 133 5.04 -12.49 -9.48
CA LYS A 133 6.11 -13.40 -9.96
C LYS A 133 7.49 -12.76 -9.84
N ILE A 134 7.58 -11.45 -10.09
CA ILE A 134 8.86 -10.72 -9.94
C ILE A 134 9.24 -10.66 -8.46
N ILE A 135 8.32 -10.25 -7.58
CA ILE A 135 8.58 -10.22 -6.12
C ILE A 135 8.99 -11.61 -5.63
N LYS A 136 8.26 -12.66 -6.00
CA LYS A 136 8.59 -14.03 -5.60
C LYS A 136 10.00 -14.44 -5.99
N LYS A 137 10.43 -14.09 -7.21
CA LYS A 137 11.80 -14.37 -7.66
C LYS A 137 12.85 -13.58 -6.86
N LEU A 138 12.56 -12.32 -6.53
CA LEU A 138 13.45 -11.50 -5.70
C LEU A 138 13.60 -12.06 -4.28
N THR A 139 12.53 -12.58 -3.70
CA THR A 139 12.44 -13.03 -2.29
C THR A 139 12.67 -14.54 -2.11
N GLU A 140 13.02 -15.27 -3.18
CA GLU A 140 13.11 -16.75 -3.17
C GLU A 140 14.14 -17.29 -2.17
N ASN A 141 15.32 -16.66 -2.06
CA ASN A 141 16.38 -17.09 -1.17
C ASN A 141 16.37 -16.32 0.15
N GLU A 142 16.28 -15.00 0.07
CA GLU A 142 16.32 -14.10 1.22
C GLU A 142 15.49 -12.84 0.92
N ILE A 143 14.87 -12.28 1.94
CA ILE A 143 14.10 -11.04 1.85
C ILE A 143 15.03 -9.89 2.24
N TYR A 144 15.16 -8.91 1.34
CA TYR A 144 15.80 -7.62 1.59
C TYR A 144 14.75 -6.50 1.49
N HIS A 145 14.95 -5.43 2.24
CA HIS A 145 14.05 -4.27 2.13
C HIS A 145 14.11 -3.65 0.73
N CYS A 146 15.32 -3.54 0.17
CA CYS A 146 15.55 -2.87 -1.10
C CYS A 146 16.45 -3.70 -2.02
N TYR A 147 16.05 -3.81 -3.30
CA TYR A 147 16.77 -4.53 -4.35
C TYR A 147 17.32 -3.54 -5.39
N GLU A 148 18.41 -2.86 -5.05
CA GLU A 148 19.15 -2.03 -6.01
C GLU A 148 20.50 -2.64 -6.35
N ASN A 149 21.19 -3.10 -5.32
CA ASN A 149 22.46 -3.82 -5.42
C ASN A 149 22.38 -5.06 -4.52
N LYS A 150 23.09 -6.13 -4.86
CA LYS A 150 23.08 -7.40 -4.11
C LYS A 150 23.55 -7.28 -2.65
N GLU A 151 24.11 -6.16 -2.24
CA GLU A 151 24.43 -5.81 -0.86
C GLU A 151 23.27 -4.98 -0.31
N GLY A 152 22.16 -5.67 -0.01
CA GLY A 152 20.89 -5.04 0.30
C GLY A 152 20.86 -4.35 1.65
N ILE A 153 20.06 -3.31 1.74
CA ILE A 153 19.58 -2.73 3.00
C ILE A 153 18.89 -3.84 3.79
N LYS A 154 19.23 -3.94 5.07
CA LYS A 154 18.67 -4.91 6.02
C LYS A 154 17.14 -4.89 5.97
N VAL A 155 16.55 -6.04 6.21
CA VAL A 155 15.11 -6.23 6.20
C VAL A 155 14.43 -5.58 7.41
N PHE A 156 13.21 -5.12 7.20
CA PHE A 156 12.33 -4.62 8.25
C PHE A 156 11.11 -5.54 8.46
N LEU A 157 10.44 -5.39 9.58
CA LEU A 157 9.21 -6.12 9.89
C LEU A 157 8.15 -5.97 8.78
N GLU A 158 8.03 -4.77 8.22
CA GLU A 158 7.09 -4.43 7.17
C GLU A 158 7.28 -5.26 5.90
N ASP A 159 8.53 -5.61 5.55
CA ASP A 159 8.82 -6.45 4.39
C ASP A 159 8.18 -7.84 4.50
N TYR A 160 8.27 -8.43 5.69
CA TYR A 160 7.65 -9.73 5.96
C TYR A 160 6.13 -9.65 6.08
N THR A 161 5.64 -8.64 6.78
CA THR A 161 4.20 -8.54 7.09
C THR A 161 3.38 -8.19 5.87
N TYR A 162 3.83 -7.26 5.03
CA TYR A 162 3.13 -6.93 3.79
C TYR A 162 3.24 -8.02 2.72
N LEU A 163 4.39 -8.71 2.64
CA LEU A 163 4.54 -9.83 1.72
C LEU A 163 3.61 -10.98 2.12
N SER A 164 3.54 -11.33 3.40
CA SER A 164 2.60 -12.36 3.89
C SER A 164 1.15 -11.94 3.71
N GLN A 165 0.79 -10.65 3.91
CA GLN A 165 -0.54 -10.13 3.63
C GLN A 165 -0.92 -10.31 2.15
N LEU A 166 -0.01 -9.98 1.23
CA LEU A 166 -0.22 -10.19 -0.20
C LEU A 166 -0.51 -11.66 -0.50
N MET A 167 0.25 -12.58 0.08
CA MET A 167 0.07 -14.02 -0.14
C MET A 167 -1.25 -14.53 0.45
N ILE A 168 -1.66 -14.08 1.64
CA ILE A 168 -2.96 -14.41 2.21
C ILE A 168 -4.08 -13.90 1.29
N ASN A 169 -3.98 -12.66 0.79
CA ASN A 169 -4.98 -12.11 -0.14
C ASN A 169 -5.02 -12.87 -1.47
N LEU A 170 -3.88 -13.30 -1.99
CA LEU A 170 -3.82 -14.15 -3.20
C LEU A 170 -4.43 -15.53 -2.95
N TYR A 171 -4.27 -16.10 -1.76
CA TYR A 171 -4.99 -17.32 -1.37
C TYR A 171 -6.50 -17.09 -1.35
N GLU A 172 -6.97 -16.04 -0.68
CA GLU A 172 -8.41 -15.72 -0.58
C GLU A 172 -9.05 -15.42 -1.95
N THR A 173 -8.28 -14.97 -2.93
CA THR A 173 -8.80 -14.66 -4.28
C THR A 173 -8.67 -15.81 -5.27
N SER A 174 -7.70 -16.72 -5.09
CA SER A 174 -7.40 -17.81 -6.02
C SER A 174 -7.68 -19.21 -5.50
N GLY A 175 -7.82 -19.40 -4.18
CA GLY A 175 -7.93 -20.71 -3.54
C GLY A 175 -6.65 -21.56 -3.59
N LYS A 176 -5.53 -21.02 -4.07
CA LYS A 176 -4.27 -21.76 -4.23
C LYS A 176 -3.56 -21.90 -2.89
N ILE A 177 -3.55 -23.12 -2.34
CA ILE A 177 -2.98 -23.43 -1.02
C ILE A 177 -1.50 -23.06 -0.87
N ASN A 178 -0.74 -23.04 -1.96
CA ASN A 178 0.68 -22.70 -1.92
C ASN A 178 0.90 -21.29 -1.36
N TYR A 179 0.05 -20.31 -1.71
CA TYR A 179 0.15 -18.96 -1.16
C TYR A 179 -0.05 -18.94 0.36
N LEU A 180 -0.99 -19.74 0.87
CA LEU A 180 -1.21 -19.84 2.31
C LEU A 180 0.00 -20.46 3.03
N ASN A 181 0.59 -21.51 2.48
CA ASN A 181 1.75 -22.16 3.07
C ASN A 181 2.96 -21.23 3.09
N GLU A 182 3.24 -20.55 1.97
CA GLU A 182 4.31 -19.56 1.89
C GLU A 182 4.09 -18.40 2.87
N ALA A 183 2.84 -17.90 3.01
CA ALA A 183 2.50 -16.86 3.99
C ALA A 183 2.79 -17.32 5.42
N LYS A 184 2.46 -18.57 5.78
CA LYS A 184 2.78 -19.15 7.09
C LYS A 184 4.27 -19.15 7.36
N GLU A 185 5.07 -19.64 6.42
CA GLU A 185 6.53 -19.70 6.55
C GLU A 185 7.14 -18.31 6.76
N ILE A 186 6.66 -17.31 6.02
CA ILE A 186 7.11 -15.92 6.15
C ILE A 186 6.72 -15.36 7.53
N MET A 187 5.50 -15.60 7.99
CA MET A 187 5.03 -15.15 9.29
C MET A 187 5.79 -15.81 10.46
N GLU A 188 6.15 -17.09 10.32
CA GLU A 188 6.97 -17.80 11.30
C GLU A 188 8.38 -17.21 11.38
N LYS A 189 9.01 -16.99 10.23
CA LYS A 189 10.31 -16.29 10.17
C LYS A 189 10.24 -14.88 10.76
N ALA A 190 9.18 -14.13 10.47
CA ALA A 190 8.99 -12.80 11.05
C ALA A 190 8.88 -12.85 12.58
N TRP A 191 8.14 -13.82 13.11
CA TRP A 191 8.06 -14.02 14.58
C TRP A 191 9.42 -14.29 15.18
N ASP A 192 10.20 -15.20 14.60
CA ASP A 192 11.52 -15.59 15.10
C ASP A 192 12.54 -14.43 15.02
N LEU A 193 12.47 -13.60 13.98
CA LEU A 193 13.41 -12.51 13.76
C LEU A 193 13.12 -11.26 14.59
N PHE A 194 11.83 -10.92 14.76
CA PHE A 194 11.44 -9.59 15.25
C PHE A 194 10.76 -9.59 16.62
N TYR A 195 10.32 -10.76 17.16
CA TYR A 195 9.56 -10.79 18.40
C TYR A 195 10.41 -10.56 19.63
N ASP A 196 10.17 -9.44 20.32
CA ASP A 196 10.77 -9.10 21.60
C ASP A 196 9.97 -9.70 22.76
N LYS A 197 10.49 -10.77 23.37
CA LYS A 197 9.88 -11.46 24.53
C LYS A 197 9.69 -10.57 25.74
N LYS A 198 10.55 -9.57 25.93
CA LYS A 198 10.50 -8.66 27.10
C LYS A 198 9.35 -7.68 26.98
N ASN A 199 9.21 -7.06 25.80
CA ASN A 199 8.21 -6.04 25.54
C ASN A 199 6.92 -6.61 24.92
N LYS A 200 6.93 -7.89 24.50
CA LYS A 200 5.81 -8.61 23.88
C LYS A 200 5.24 -7.91 22.63
N ILE A 201 6.13 -7.36 21.84
CA ILE A 201 5.85 -6.71 20.54
C ILE A 201 6.92 -7.11 19.55
N LEU A 202 6.68 -6.86 18.24
CA LEU A 202 7.72 -7.04 17.26
C LEU A 202 8.50 -5.74 17.07
N GLN A 203 9.83 -5.86 17.04
CA GLN A 203 10.72 -4.74 16.71
C GLN A 203 10.71 -4.48 15.20
N LYS A 204 11.08 -3.27 14.81
CA LYS A 204 11.20 -2.92 13.40
C LYS A 204 12.36 -3.65 12.72
N ASN A 205 13.48 -3.80 13.43
CA ASN A 205 14.70 -4.46 12.96
C ASN A 205 14.83 -5.85 13.58
N PRO A 206 15.51 -6.81 12.92
CA PRO A 206 15.82 -8.12 13.50
C PRO A 206 16.55 -8.00 14.85
N ILE A 207 16.14 -8.80 15.83
CA ILE A 207 16.66 -8.70 17.22
C ILE A 207 18.16 -8.97 17.28
N VAL A 208 18.67 -9.90 16.46
CA VAL A 208 20.08 -10.31 16.48
C VAL A 208 21.02 -9.23 15.90
N GLU A 209 20.49 -8.29 15.14
CA GLU A 209 21.27 -7.25 14.45
C GLU A 209 21.22 -5.90 15.19
N ASN A 210 20.81 -5.90 16.44
CA ASN A 210 20.60 -4.69 17.23
C ASN A 210 21.93 -4.15 17.77
N ASP A 211 22.59 -3.33 16.97
CA ASP A 211 23.65 -2.41 17.36
C ASP A 211 23.10 -1.05 17.85
N LEU A 212 21.78 -0.89 17.87
CA LEU A 212 21.10 0.32 18.34
C LEU A 212 20.93 0.30 19.85
N PHE A 213 21.26 1.41 20.51
CA PHE A 213 21.10 1.57 21.97
C PHE A 213 19.64 1.39 22.43
N VAL A 214 18.68 1.83 21.61
CA VAL A 214 17.25 1.59 21.79
C VAL A 214 16.70 1.01 20.48
N PRO A 215 16.28 -0.27 20.48
CA PRO A 215 15.67 -0.87 19.30
C PRO A 215 14.34 -0.18 18.99
N PRO A 216 14.10 0.24 17.74
CA PRO A 216 12.82 0.82 17.36
C PRO A 216 11.74 -0.26 17.37
N SER A 217 10.72 -0.02 18.19
CA SER A 217 9.47 -0.78 18.17
C SER A 217 8.34 0.22 17.99
N ASP A 218 7.65 0.17 16.86
CA ASP A 218 6.60 1.09 16.54
C ASP A 218 5.26 0.37 16.43
N ILE A 219 4.28 0.90 17.15
CA ILE A 219 2.89 0.45 17.11
C ILE A 219 1.96 1.50 16.48
N ASN A 220 2.52 2.67 16.16
CA ASN A 220 1.78 3.78 15.56
C ASN A 220 1.79 3.67 14.06
N ASP A 221 0.66 4.02 13.47
CA ASP A 221 0.57 4.22 12.03
C ASP A 221 1.24 5.54 11.65
N HIS A 222 2.00 5.52 10.57
CA HIS A 222 2.55 6.71 9.92
C HIS A 222 1.85 6.95 8.58
N ASN A 223 2.63 7.03 7.49
CA ASN A 223 2.08 7.17 6.14
C ASN A 223 1.41 5.88 5.64
N ILE A 224 1.79 4.75 6.22
CA ILE A 224 1.23 3.42 5.95
C ILE A 224 0.94 2.71 7.29
N PRO A 225 0.08 1.68 7.29
CA PRO A 225 -0.14 0.86 8.49
C PRO A 225 1.15 0.28 9.06
N ASN A 226 1.30 0.26 10.38
CA ASN A 226 2.53 -0.27 11.00
C ASN A 226 2.63 -1.80 10.89
N GLY A 227 3.86 -2.32 10.88
CA GLY A 227 4.14 -3.74 10.73
C GLY A 227 3.52 -4.62 11.82
N ASN A 228 3.47 -4.15 13.06
CA ASN A 228 2.86 -4.88 14.18
C ASN A 228 1.34 -5.10 13.98
N SER A 229 0.62 -4.07 13.53
CA SER A 229 -0.81 -4.18 13.24
C SER A 229 -1.09 -5.12 12.09
N ILE A 230 -0.28 -5.07 11.02
CA ILE A 230 -0.41 -5.97 9.87
C ILE A 230 -0.06 -7.41 10.27
N PHE A 231 0.98 -7.61 11.08
CA PHE A 231 1.32 -8.93 11.60
C PHE A 231 0.16 -9.55 12.38
N LEU A 232 -0.45 -8.79 13.31
CA LEU A 232 -1.60 -9.26 14.09
C LEU A 232 -2.79 -9.63 13.20
N MET A 233 -3.10 -8.81 12.19
CA MET A 233 -4.16 -9.09 11.22
C MET A 233 -3.89 -10.39 10.44
N ASN A 234 -2.67 -10.58 9.96
CA ASN A 234 -2.27 -11.78 9.24
C ASN A 234 -2.32 -13.02 10.14
N ALA A 235 -1.83 -12.91 11.38
CA ALA A 235 -1.91 -13.99 12.38
C ALA A 235 -3.37 -14.37 12.67
N LYS A 236 -4.28 -13.39 12.78
CA LYS A 236 -5.70 -13.65 12.98
C LYS A 236 -6.34 -14.36 11.78
N LYS A 237 -6.01 -13.95 10.57
CA LYS A 237 -6.46 -14.66 9.35
C LYS A 237 -5.93 -16.09 9.32
N LEU A 238 -4.64 -16.29 9.62
CA LEU A 238 -4.05 -17.64 9.69
C LEU A 238 -4.72 -18.50 10.78
N GLU A 239 -5.02 -17.96 11.97
CA GLU A 239 -5.80 -18.65 13.00
C GLU A 239 -7.13 -19.16 12.44
N VAL A 240 -7.90 -18.26 11.80
CA VAL A 240 -9.22 -18.59 11.28
C VAL A 240 -9.16 -19.61 10.12
N ILE A 241 -8.18 -19.46 9.23
CA ILE A 241 -8.06 -20.32 8.04
C ILE A 241 -7.53 -21.71 8.41
N THR A 242 -6.54 -21.80 9.29
CA THR A 242 -5.83 -23.04 9.59
C THR A 242 -6.36 -23.76 10.83
N GLY A 243 -6.92 -23.00 11.78
CA GLY A 243 -7.34 -23.54 13.09
C GLY A 243 -6.15 -23.86 14.03
N GLU A 244 -4.92 -23.43 13.70
CA GLU A 244 -3.73 -23.75 14.49
C GLU A 244 -3.66 -22.89 15.77
N ASP A 245 -3.52 -23.55 16.93
CA ASP A 245 -3.42 -22.88 18.23
C ASP A 245 -2.23 -21.91 18.35
N LYS A 246 -1.18 -22.13 17.58
CA LYS A 246 -0.02 -21.22 17.51
C LYS A 246 -0.46 -19.79 17.20
N TRP A 247 -1.25 -19.60 16.15
CA TRP A 247 -1.69 -18.27 15.72
C TRP A 247 -2.64 -17.63 16.72
N LYS A 248 -3.50 -18.43 17.34
CA LYS A 248 -4.38 -18.00 18.43
C LYS A 248 -3.60 -17.45 19.62
N ASN A 249 -2.53 -18.14 20.03
CA ASN A 249 -1.68 -17.73 21.14
C ASN A 249 -0.93 -16.44 20.82
N ILE A 250 -0.37 -16.33 19.61
CA ILE A 250 0.29 -15.11 19.12
C ILE A 250 -0.70 -13.93 19.11
N CYS A 251 -1.90 -14.10 18.59
CA CYS A 251 -2.93 -13.06 18.57
C CYS A 251 -3.27 -12.58 19.97
N LYS A 252 -3.45 -13.52 20.92
CA LYS A 252 -3.74 -13.18 22.33
C LYS A 252 -2.61 -12.38 22.95
N GLU A 253 -1.37 -12.77 22.76
CA GLU A 253 -0.20 -12.12 23.36
C GLU A 253 -0.02 -10.69 22.81
N LEU A 254 -0.05 -10.52 21.49
CA LEU A 254 0.09 -9.20 20.88
C LEU A 254 -1.09 -8.27 21.20
N SER A 255 -2.34 -8.79 21.18
CA SER A 255 -3.51 -7.96 21.51
C SER A 255 -3.47 -7.45 22.94
N GLN A 256 -2.99 -8.24 23.90
CA GLN A 256 -2.82 -7.81 25.28
C GLN A 256 -1.78 -6.68 25.41
N SER A 257 -0.69 -6.77 24.67
CA SER A 257 0.34 -5.72 24.66
C SER A 257 -0.18 -4.44 24.03
N PHE A 258 -0.82 -4.53 22.87
CA PHE A 258 -1.31 -3.34 22.13
C PHE A 258 -2.45 -2.64 22.87
N HIS A 259 -3.30 -3.38 23.57
CA HIS A 259 -4.39 -2.79 24.34
C HIS A 259 -3.90 -1.82 25.43
N SER A 260 -2.72 -2.05 26.00
CA SER A 260 -2.14 -1.15 26.98
C SER A 260 -1.80 0.23 26.43
N PHE A 261 -1.56 0.36 25.13
CA PHE A 261 -1.22 1.61 24.46
C PHE A 261 -2.44 2.38 23.92
N LEU A 262 -3.59 1.71 23.74
CA LEU A 262 -4.80 2.33 23.18
C LEU A 262 -5.26 3.57 23.95
N ASN A 263 -5.22 3.54 25.26
CA ASN A 263 -5.63 4.67 26.10
C ASN A 263 -4.75 5.92 25.93
N LEU A 264 -3.53 5.74 25.41
CA LEU A 264 -2.56 6.82 25.24
C LEU A 264 -2.50 7.33 23.80
N GLN A 265 -2.70 6.46 22.81
CA GLN A 265 -2.36 6.73 21.41
C GLN A 265 -3.38 6.21 20.39
N ALA A 266 -4.65 6.04 20.75
CA ALA A 266 -5.68 5.42 19.90
C ALA A 266 -5.77 6.02 18.49
N THR A 267 -5.63 7.33 18.35
CA THR A 267 -5.68 8.03 17.05
C THR A 267 -4.48 7.74 16.15
N GLN A 268 -3.40 7.23 16.70
CA GLN A 268 -2.20 6.81 15.97
C GLN A 268 -2.18 5.30 15.69
N MET A 269 -3.18 4.55 16.18
CA MET A 269 -3.28 3.10 16.07
C MET A 269 -4.51 2.66 15.26
N ILE A 270 -4.83 3.37 14.20
CA ILE A 270 -6.05 3.15 13.39
C ILE A 270 -6.04 1.75 12.77
N SER A 271 -4.88 1.27 12.29
CA SER A 271 -4.76 -0.07 11.72
C SER A 271 -5.00 -1.16 12.76
N TYR A 272 -4.54 -0.96 14.00
CA TYR A 272 -4.86 -1.88 15.10
C TYR A 272 -6.35 -1.86 15.44
N LEU A 273 -6.96 -0.67 15.56
CA LEU A 273 -8.39 -0.54 15.84
C LEU A 273 -9.24 -1.25 14.77
N LYS A 274 -8.86 -1.12 13.49
CA LYS A 274 -9.49 -1.87 12.40
C LYS A 274 -9.38 -3.38 12.58
N ASN A 275 -8.26 -3.87 13.15
CA ASN A 275 -8.04 -5.30 13.39
C ASN A 275 -8.86 -5.84 14.56
N LEU A 276 -9.22 -5.01 15.54
CA LEU A 276 -10.13 -5.41 16.61
C LEU A 276 -11.49 -5.85 16.04
N ASP A 277 -12.03 -5.15 15.06
CA ASP A 277 -13.25 -5.57 14.36
C ASP A 277 -13.11 -6.99 13.75
N LEU A 278 -11.94 -7.30 13.16
CA LEU A 278 -11.67 -8.62 12.62
C LEU A 278 -11.61 -9.69 13.72
N CYS A 279 -11.14 -9.33 14.91
CA CYS A 279 -11.07 -10.25 16.05
C CYS A 279 -12.43 -10.51 16.71
N GLU A 280 -13.32 -9.51 16.73
CA GLU A 280 -14.59 -9.55 17.48
C GLU A 280 -15.78 -9.97 16.61
N GLU A 281 -15.85 -9.48 15.36
CA GLU A 281 -17.03 -9.62 14.48
C GLU A 281 -16.68 -10.16 13.09
N SER A 282 -15.70 -11.08 12.97
CA SER A 282 -15.35 -11.60 11.64
C SER A 282 -16.35 -12.61 11.11
N THR A 283 -16.71 -12.48 9.83
CA THR A 283 -17.51 -13.45 9.11
C THR A 283 -16.61 -14.39 8.31
N THR A 284 -16.71 -15.69 8.53
CA THR A 284 -15.94 -16.70 7.80
C THR A 284 -16.82 -17.38 6.78
N PHE A 285 -16.38 -17.41 5.52
CA PHE A 285 -17.02 -18.18 4.45
C PHE A 285 -16.14 -19.36 4.10
N THR A 286 -16.64 -20.55 4.36
CA THR A 286 -15.95 -21.79 3.96
C THR A 286 -16.59 -22.35 2.70
N PHE A 287 -15.80 -22.46 1.64
CA PHE A 287 -16.19 -23.01 0.36
C PHE A 287 -15.72 -24.45 0.24
N PHE A 288 -16.64 -25.35 -0.16
CA PHE A 288 -16.34 -26.75 -0.40
C PHE A 288 -16.49 -27.08 -1.88
N GLY A 289 -15.47 -27.71 -2.47
CA GLY A 289 -15.49 -28.17 -3.86
C GLY A 289 -14.54 -27.44 -4.79
N ASP A 290 -14.76 -27.55 -6.09
CA ASP A 290 -13.91 -26.98 -7.12
C ASP A 290 -13.99 -25.43 -7.13
N PHE A 291 -12.87 -24.78 -6.90
CA PHE A 291 -12.73 -23.33 -6.90
C PHE A 291 -13.33 -22.65 -8.14
N LYS A 292 -13.15 -23.23 -9.34
CA LYS A 292 -13.68 -22.65 -10.58
C LYS A 292 -15.20 -22.57 -10.60
N LYS A 293 -15.88 -23.59 -10.01
CA LYS A 293 -17.34 -23.64 -9.91
C LYS A 293 -17.88 -22.67 -8.87
N LEU A 294 -17.08 -22.31 -7.88
CA LEU A 294 -17.44 -21.42 -6.79
C LEU A 294 -17.24 -19.93 -7.12
N LYS A 295 -16.57 -19.61 -8.23
CA LYS A 295 -16.19 -18.23 -8.59
C LYS A 295 -17.38 -17.26 -8.61
N ASN A 296 -18.54 -17.67 -9.10
CA ASN A 296 -19.73 -16.81 -9.12
C ASN A 296 -20.24 -16.46 -7.72
N ILE A 297 -20.21 -17.42 -6.80
CA ILE A 297 -20.61 -17.21 -5.40
C ILE A 297 -19.61 -16.30 -4.70
N GLN A 298 -18.33 -16.50 -4.95
CA GLN A 298 -17.27 -15.66 -4.41
C GLN A 298 -17.42 -14.19 -4.87
N ASN A 299 -17.65 -13.98 -6.17
CA ASN A 299 -17.85 -12.65 -6.74
C ASN A 299 -19.08 -11.98 -6.12
N TYR A 300 -20.16 -12.73 -5.89
CA TYR A 300 -21.34 -12.22 -5.22
C TYR A 300 -21.05 -11.78 -3.79
N ILE A 301 -20.32 -12.59 -3.01
CA ILE A 301 -19.95 -12.29 -1.61
C ILE A 301 -19.02 -11.08 -1.57
N LYS A 302 -17.98 -11.03 -2.40
CA LYS A 302 -17.02 -9.92 -2.48
C LYS A 302 -17.70 -8.61 -2.87
N GLY A 303 -18.64 -8.63 -3.81
CA GLY A 303 -19.41 -7.46 -4.23
C GLY A 303 -20.34 -6.89 -3.14
N LYS A 304 -20.57 -7.62 -2.03
CA LYS A 304 -21.38 -7.15 -0.90
C LYS A 304 -20.58 -6.36 0.13
N TYR A 305 -19.27 -6.21 -0.05
CA TYR A 305 -18.38 -5.53 0.91
C TYR A 305 -18.67 -5.97 2.35
N LEU A 306 -18.35 -7.22 2.64
CA LEU A 306 -18.48 -7.73 3.99
C LEU A 306 -17.24 -7.29 4.79
N LYS A 307 -17.45 -6.34 5.68
CA LYS A 307 -16.43 -5.89 6.63
C LYS A 307 -15.87 -7.09 7.39
N SER A 308 -14.56 -7.17 7.48
CA SER A 308 -13.88 -8.20 8.29
C SER A 308 -14.24 -9.65 7.91
N SER A 309 -14.21 -10.00 6.61
CA SER A 309 -14.44 -11.36 6.15
C SER A 309 -13.15 -12.13 5.88
N THR A 310 -13.21 -13.46 6.09
CA THR A 310 -12.13 -14.40 5.75
C THR A 310 -12.69 -15.51 4.87
N LEU A 311 -11.98 -15.84 3.79
CA LEU A 311 -12.38 -16.89 2.86
C LEU A 311 -11.51 -18.13 3.03
N ILE A 312 -12.17 -19.30 3.15
CA ILE A 312 -11.52 -20.59 3.32
C ILE A 312 -11.97 -21.53 2.20
N TYR A 313 -11.03 -22.26 1.61
CA TYR A 313 -11.30 -23.23 0.56
C TYR A 313 -10.91 -24.63 1.02
N LYS A 314 -11.85 -25.58 0.92
CA LYS A 314 -11.68 -26.99 1.25
C LYS A 314 -12.15 -27.86 0.09
N ASN A 315 -11.39 -28.90 -0.23
CA ASN A 315 -11.73 -29.81 -1.33
C ASN A 315 -12.93 -30.70 -1.01
N ASN A 316 -13.12 -31.07 0.26
CA ASN A 316 -14.25 -31.86 0.74
C ASN A 316 -14.81 -31.23 2.04
N PRO A 317 -16.11 -31.44 2.33
CA PRO A 317 -16.74 -31.03 3.58
C PRO A 317 -16.14 -31.70 4.80
#